data_4d9b4e4ca74b14c3cb1f4f523472a682
#
_entry.id   4d9b4e4ca74b14c3cb1f4f523472a682
#
_cell.length_a   1.000
_cell.length_b   1.000
_cell.length_c   1.000
_cell.angle_alpha   90.00
_cell.angle_beta   90.00
_cell.angle_gamma   90.00
#
_symmetry.space_group_name_H-M   'P 1'
#
loop_
_entity.id
_entity.type
_entity.pdbx_description
1 polymer ?
#
loop_
_entity_poly.entity_id
_entity_poly.type
_entity_poly.pdbx_seq_one_letter_code
_entity_poly.pdbx_strand_id
1 'polypeptide(L)'
;IFFGNHRSHGHYIAKGGDIEKLIFECFGDSRGAVNGNGGSMHLFDKKVNFAGSVVILGSGPSIASGIAMANKLNKKRNIVVVFVGDGSAEEGCFYETINMAGLYKLPLLIVIEDNKYAVEASEAKRKVENYNFQNIFKKGLNAEYLRVDGNDFTKVYENTKKIKNKILKNNKIGILHLDC
;
A
#
# COMPACT_ATOMS: atom_id res chain seq x y z
N ILE A 1 -2.54 -8.38 6.54
CA ILE A 1 -1.24 -8.55 5.86
C ILE A 1 -0.82 -7.21 5.30
N PHE A 2 0.45 -6.82 5.49
CA PHE A 2 1.01 -5.56 4.96
C PHE A 2 2.00 -5.87 3.83
N PHE A 3 1.99 -5.01 2.81
CA PHE A 3 2.98 -4.97 1.74
C PHE A 3 3.50 -3.54 1.59
N GLY A 4 4.81 -3.36 1.73
CA GLY A 4 5.47 -2.05 1.74
C GLY A 4 5.98 -1.62 0.37
N ASN A 5 6.36 -0.34 0.29
CA ASN A 5 7.17 0.22 -0.78
C ASN A 5 8.67 0.19 -0.40
N HIS A 6 9.54 0.82 -1.19
CA HIS A 6 10.97 0.92 -0.93
C HIS A 6 11.35 1.78 0.29
N ARG A 7 10.41 2.53 0.89
CA ARG A 7 10.58 3.37 2.08
C ARG A 7 9.81 2.82 3.28
N SER A 8 9.81 1.50 3.46
CA SER A 8 8.89 0.81 4.37
C SER A 8 9.44 0.46 5.75
N HIS A 9 10.55 1.05 6.20
CA HIS A 9 11.07 0.81 7.55
C HIS A 9 10.03 1.11 8.63
N GLY A 10 9.37 2.27 8.54
CA GLY A 10 8.29 2.64 9.46
C GLY A 10 7.11 1.66 9.43
N HIS A 11 6.71 1.22 8.25
CA HIS A 11 5.63 0.22 8.09
C HIS A 11 6.01 -1.13 8.70
N TYR A 12 7.27 -1.56 8.51
CA TYR A 12 7.79 -2.81 9.07
C TYR A 12 7.80 -2.76 10.61
N ILE A 13 8.35 -1.68 11.20
CA ILE A 13 8.41 -1.48 12.64
C ILE A 13 7.00 -1.38 13.25
N ALA A 14 6.13 -0.56 12.64
CA ALA A 14 4.73 -0.41 13.09
C ALA A 14 3.94 -1.72 13.03
N LYS A 15 4.32 -2.62 12.12
CA LYS A 15 3.72 -3.96 12.02
C LYS A 15 4.22 -4.93 13.11
N GLY A 16 5.20 -4.53 13.90
CA GLY A 16 5.85 -5.34 14.93
C GLY A 16 7.12 -6.04 14.45
N GLY A 17 7.71 -5.58 13.36
CA GLY A 17 9.00 -6.05 12.86
C GLY A 17 10.13 -5.76 13.83
N ASP A 18 11.10 -6.65 13.89
CA ASP A 18 12.25 -6.58 14.77
C ASP A 18 13.25 -5.54 14.25
N ILE A 19 13.49 -4.49 15.06
CA ILE A 19 14.40 -3.38 14.71
C ILE A 19 15.85 -3.86 14.57
N GLU A 20 16.30 -4.78 15.43
CA GLU A 20 17.65 -5.31 15.35
C GLU A 20 17.87 -6.06 14.04
N LYS A 21 16.90 -6.89 13.64
CA LYS A 21 16.93 -7.58 12.35
C LYS A 21 16.87 -6.63 11.16
N LEU A 22 16.13 -5.54 11.26
CA LEU A 22 16.10 -4.49 10.24
C LEU A 22 17.50 -3.87 10.08
N ILE A 23 18.16 -3.56 11.18
CA ILE A 23 19.53 -3.00 11.16
C ILE A 23 20.50 -4.01 10.54
N PHE A 24 20.50 -5.26 10.98
CA PHE A 24 21.33 -6.32 10.39
C PHE A 24 21.09 -6.46 8.88
N GLU A 25 19.84 -6.39 8.44
CA GLU A 25 19.49 -6.45 7.02
C GLU A 25 20.08 -5.29 6.21
N CYS A 26 20.06 -4.07 6.76
CA CYS A 26 20.66 -2.90 6.11
C CYS A 26 22.18 -3.02 5.95
N PHE A 27 22.84 -3.78 6.83
CA PHE A 27 24.29 -4.07 6.74
C PHE A 27 24.62 -5.35 5.95
N GLY A 28 23.64 -6.05 5.40
CA GLY A 28 23.86 -7.30 4.67
C GLY A 28 24.26 -8.47 5.55
N ASP A 29 23.95 -8.41 6.85
CA ASP A 29 24.27 -9.45 7.82
C ASP A 29 23.23 -10.59 7.76
N SER A 30 23.68 -11.83 7.84
CA SER A 30 22.83 -13.02 7.80
C SER A 30 21.80 -13.12 8.93
N ARG A 31 21.95 -12.33 9.99
CA ARG A 31 20.97 -12.17 11.09
C ARG A 31 19.80 -11.27 10.72
N GLY A 32 19.85 -10.62 9.58
CA GLY A 32 18.80 -9.74 9.08
C GLY A 32 17.47 -10.44 8.82
N ALA A 33 16.42 -9.64 8.62
CA ALA A 33 15.05 -10.12 8.42
C ALA A 33 14.89 -11.05 7.20
N VAL A 34 15.76 -10.88 6.19
CA VAL A 34 15.83 -11.69 4.95
C VAL A 34 17.25 -12.25 4.75
N ASN A 35 17.96 -12.53 5.83
CA ASN A 35 19.30 -13.08 5.87
C ASN A 35 20.36 -12.21 5.15
N GLY A 36 20.21 -10.89 5.18
CA GLY A 36 21.11 -9.94 4.56
C GLY A 36 20.99 -9.80 3.04
N ASN A 37 19.98 -10.42 2.42
CA ASN A 37 19.82 -10.42 0.97
C ASN A 37 18.87 -9.32 0.44
N GLY A 38 18.08 -8.71 1.30
CA GLY A 38 17.06 -7.71 0.93
C GLY A 38 17.55 -6.27 1.04
N GLY A 39 18.56 -6.03 1.87
CA GLY A 39 19.02 -4.69 2.22
C GLY A 39 17.88 -3.82 2.79
N SER A 40 17.99 -2.51 2.59
CA SER A 40 17.03 -1.53 3.11
C SER A 40 15.63 -1.62 2.50
N MET A 41 15.47 -2.18 1.30
CA MET A 41 14.29 -1.98 0.46
C MET A 41 13.44 -3.24 0.22
N HIS A 42 13.97 -4.43 0.51
CA HIS A 42 13.28 -5.71 0.28
C HIS A 42 13.10 -6.47 1.60
N LEU A 43 12.25 -5.92 2.47
CA LEU A 43 11.94 -6.51 3.77
C LEU A 43 10.82 -7.55 3.65
N PHE A 44 10.92 -8.61 4.45
CA PHE A 44 9.88 -9.62 4.58
C PHE A 44 9.93 -10.21 5.99
N ASP A 45 8.77 -10.35 6.64
CA ASP A 45 8.66 -11.04 7.91
C ASP A 45 7.28 -11.70 8.07
N LYS A 46 7.27 -13.01 7.90
CA LYS A 46 6.04 -13.81 8.01
C LYS A 46 5.44 -13.77 9.42
N LYS A 47 6.27 -13.65 10.48
CA LYS A 47 5.80 -13.69 11.87
C LYS A 47 4.88 -12.53 12.20
N VAL A 48 5.16 -11.35 11.62
CA VAL A 48 4.35 -10.15 11.82
C VAL A 48 3.40 -9.88 10.65
N ASN A 49 3.27 -10.81 9.70
CA ASN A 49 2.45 -10.64 8.49
C ASN A 49 2.86 -9.41 7.65
N PHE A 50 4.16 -9.13 7.57
CA PHE A 50 4.75 -8.22 6.62
C PHE A 50 5.18 -9.04 5.39
N ALA A 51 4.35 -9.02 4.34
CA ALA A 51 4.46 -9.92 3.20
C ALA A 51 5.53 -9.53 2.18
N GLY A 52 6.12 -8.36 2.35
CA GLY A 52 7.22 -7.89 1.53
C GLY A 52 7.23 -6.39 1.34
N SER A 53 8.31 -5.91 0.74
CA SER A 53 8.43 -4.57 0.16
C SER A 53 9.18 -4.65 -1.16
N VAL A 54 8.96 -3.67 -2.05
CA VAL A 54 9.49 -3.70 -3.42
C VAL A 54 9.94 -2.33 -3.87
N VAL A 55 11.05 -2.30 -4.63
CA VAL A 55 11.60 -1.08 -5.21
C VAL A 55 11.01 -0.74 -6.58
N ILE A 56 10.46 -1.73 -7.30
CA ILE A 56 9.84 -1.52 -8.60
C ILE A 56 8.52 -0.80 -8.38
N LEU A 57 8.52 0.51 -8.63
CA LEU A 57 7.37 1.38 -8.39
C LEU A 57 6.16 0.92 -9.21
N GLY A 58 4.97 1.02 -8.63
CA GLY A 58 3.73 0.56 -9.25
C GLY A 58 3.43 -0.94 -9.11
N SER A 59 4.44 -1.82 -8.93
CA SER A 59 4.22 -3.27 -8.86
C SER A 59 3.61 -3.76 -7.53
N GLY A 60 3.80 -3.00 -6.44
CA GLY A 60 3.31 -3.37 -5.10
C GLY A 60 1.82 -3.71 -5.05
N PRO A 61 0.93 -2.86 -5.59
CA PRO A 61 -0.51 -3.14 -5.65
C PRO A 61 -0.85 -4.44 -6.38
N SER A 62 -0.19 -4.74 -7.49
CA SER A 62 -0.40 -5.97 -8.27
C SER A 62 -0.04 -7.22 -7.45
N ILE A 63 1.10 -7.20 -6.76
CA ILE A 63 1.53 -8.28 -5.86
C ILE A 63 0.55 -8.43 -4.69
N ALA A 64 0.18 -7.32 -4.05
CA ALA A 64 -0.76 -7.31 -2.93
C ALA A 64 -2.16 -7.83 -3.35
N SER A 65 -2.59 -7.55 -4.59
CA SER A 65 -3.85 -8.08 -5.11
C SER A 65 -3.82 -9.61 -5.26
N GLY A 66 -2.67 -10.18 -5.66
CA GLY A 66 -2.46 -11.63 -5.68
C GLY A 66 -2.60 -12.24 -4.27
N ILE A 67 -2.01 -11.60 -3.25
CA ILE A 67 -2.16 -12.03 -1.85
C ILE A 67 -3.63 -11.92 -1.41
N ALA A 68 -4.33 -10.84 -1.78
CA ALA A 68 -5.75 -10.66 -1.46
C ALA A 68 -6.63 -11.71 -2.16
N MET A 69 -6.31 -12.07 -3.39
CA MET A 69 -6.97 -13.15 -4.13
C MET A 69 -6.78 -14.50 -3.42
N ALA A 70 -5.55 -14.83 -3.02
CA ALA A 70 -5.26 -16.06 -2.27
C ALA A 70 -6.03 -16.09 -0.94
N ASN A 71 -6.10 -14.97 -0.21
CA ASN A 71 -6.90 -14.89 1.02
C ASN A 71 -8.39 -15.15 0.74
N LYS A 72 -8.94 -14.57 -0.33
CA LYS A 72 -10.32 -14.77 -0.72
C LYS A 72 -10.62 -16.22 -1.09
N LEU A 73 -9.78 -16.85 -1.92
CA LEU A 73 -9.93 -18.25 -2.32
C LEU A 73 -9.85 -19.19 -1.11
N ASN A 74 -8.98 -18.89 -0.15
CA ASN A 74 -8.86 -19.64 1.10
C ASN A 74 -9.89 -19.22 2.17
N LYS A 75 -10.91 -18.44 1.82
CA LYS A 75 -11.97 -17.96 2.73
C LYS A 75 -11.46 -17.24 3.99
N LYS A 76 -10.27 -16.63 3.93
CA LYS A 76 -9.71 -15.83 5.03
C LYS A 76 -10.35 -14.45 5.03
N ARG A 77 -10.79 -13.97 6.20
CA ARG A 77 -11.41 -12.64 6.37
C ARG A 77 -10.40 -11.53 6.65
N ASN A 78 -9.17 -11.67 6.16
CA ASN A 78 -8.12 -10.70 6.35
C ASN A 78 -8.08 -9.73 5.17
N ILE A 79 -7.89 -8.44 5.45
CA ILE A 79 -7.55 -7.48 4.41
C ILE A 79 -6.04 -7.48 4.16
N VAL A 80 -5.67 -7.17 2.93
CA VAL A 80 -4.30 -6.86 2.54
C VAL A 80 -4.18 -5.35 2.43
N VAL A 81 -3.13 -4.78 3.00
CA VAL A 81 -2.83 -3.34 2.95
C VAL A 81 -1.53 -3.18 2.18
N VAL A 82 -1.53 -2.32 1.17
CA VAL A 82 -0.33 -1.96 0.41
C VAL A 82 -0.11 -0.46 0.42
N PHE A 83 1.15 -0.04 0.58
CA PHE A 83 1.55 1.36 0.61
C PHE A 83 2.23 1.74 -0.70
N VAL A 84 1.86 2.89 -1.25
CA VAL A 84 2.41 3.43 -2.50
C VAL A 84 2.58 4.94 -2.39
N GLY A 85 3.60 5.48 -3.05
CA GLY A 85 3.72 6.94 -3.24
C GLY A 85 2.80 7.43 -4.35
N ASP A 86 2.54 8.73 -4.39
CA ASP A 86 1.70 9.40 -5.41
C ASP A 86 2.22 9.17 -6.84
N GLY A 87 3.55 9.19 -7.05
CA GLY A 87 4.13 8.87 -8.36
C GLY A 87 3.91 7.42 -8.78
N SER A 88 3.94 6.47 -7.84
CA SER A 88 3.63 5.06 -8.13
C SER A 88 2.16 4.85 -8.50
N ALA A 89 1.28 5.71 -8.00
CA ALA A 89 -0.15 5.68 -8.32
C ALA A 89 -0.47 6.23 -9.72
N GLU A 90 0.53 6.69 -10.47
CA GLU A 90 0.42 7.15 -11.87
C GLU A 90 0.79 6.05 -12.87
N GLU A 91 1.36 4.95 -12.41
CA GLU A 91 1.72 3.80 -13.26
C GLU A 91 0.48 3.08 -13.81
N GLY A 92 0.53 2.63 -15.07
CA GLY A 92 -0.60 1.93 -15.70
C GLY A 92 -1.07 0.70 -14.93
N CYS A 93 -0.13 -0.12 -14.41
CA CYS A 93 -0.45 -1.30 -13.62
C CYS A 93 -1.21 -0.99 -12.31
N PHE A 94 -1.14 0.24 -11.81
CA PHE A 94 -1.94 0.67 -10.66
C PHE A 94 -3.44 0.68 -11.00
N TYR A 95 -3.82 1.26 -12.14
CA TYR A 95 -5.21 1.31 -12.60
C TYR A 95 -5.75 -0.08 -12.98
N GLU A 96 -4.94 -0.88 -13.65
CA GLU A 96 -5.26 -2.26 -13.99
C GLU A 96 -5.53 -3.08 -12.73
N THR A 97 -4.69 -2.92 -11.71
CA THR A 97 -4.85 -3.59 -10.40
C THR A 97 -6.16 -3.19 -9.73
N ILE A 98 -6.52 -1.91 -9.72
CA ILE A 98 -7.76 -1.44 -9.09
C ILE A 98 -8.97 -2.02 -9.82
N ASN A 99 -8.94 -2.01 -11.16
CA ASN A 99 -10.01 -2.60 -11.96
C ASN A 99 -10.18 -4.09 -11.68
N MET A 100 -9.08 -4.85 -11.70
CA MET A 100 -9.07 -6.29 -11.40
C MET A 100 -9.55 -6.55 -9.96
N ALA A 101 -9.02 -5.81 -8.98
CA ALA A 101 -9.40 -5.97 -7.58
C ALA A 101 -10.88 -5.65 -7.34
N GLY A 102 -11.41 -4.65 -8.05
CA GLY A 102 -12.84 -4.32 -8.05
C GLY A 102 -13.70 -5.43 -8.65
N LEU A 103 -13.31 -5.93 -9.83
CA LEU A 103 -13.99 -7.02 -10.54
C LEU A 103 -14.09 -8.29 -9.66
N TYR A 104 -12.97 -8.66 -9.07
CA TYR A 104 -12.90 -9.85 -8.20
C TYR A 104 -13.29 -9.55 -6.76
N LYS A 105 -13.71 -8.32 -6.41
CA LYS A 105 -14.14 -7.95 -5.05
C LYS A 105 -13.10 -8.36 -4.00
N LEU A 106 -11.84 -7.96 -4.20
CA LEU A 106 -10.73 -8.35 -3.33
C LEU A 106 -10.71 -7.52 -2.03
N PRO A 107 -10.39 -8.14 -0.89
CA PRO A 107 -10.23 -7.44 0.38
C PRO A 107 -8.88 -6.69 0.43
N LEU A 108 -8.74 -5.66 -0.40
CA LEU A 108 -7.52 -4.88 -0.59
C LEU A 108 -7.74 -3.43 -0.17
N LEU A 109 -6.82 -2.90 0.63
CA LEU A 109 -6.69 -1.48 0.94
C LEU A 109 -5.38 -0.98 0.36
N ILE A 110 -5.46 0.00 -0.52
CA ILE A 110 -4.30 0.73 -1.03
C ILE A 110 -4.19 2.04 -0.25
N VAL A 111 -3.03 2.30 0.33
CA VAL A 111 -2.71 3.56 1.00
C VAL A 111 -1.77 4.35 0.09
N ILE A 112 -2.22 5.51 -0.39
CA ILE A 112 -1.42 6.44 -1.17
C ILE A 112 -0.81 7.45 -0.21
N GLU A 113 0.52 7.50 -0.14
CA GLU A 113 1.31 8.47 0.61
C GLU A 113 1.69 9.60 -0.35
N ASP A 114 0.93 10.68 -0.34
CA ASP A 114 1.02 11.77 -1.32
C ASP A 114 1.76 12.96 -0.74
N ASN A 115 3.05 13.05 -1.02
CA ASN A 115 3.90 14.18 -0.66
C ASN A 115 4.06 15.20 -1.82
N LYS A 116 3.29 15.06 -2.91
CA LYS A 116 3.29 15.90 -4.12
C LYS A 116 4.55 15.82 -4.97
N TYR A 117 5.47 14.92 -4.64
CA TYR A 117 6.74 14.75 -5.38
C TYR A 117 7.01 13.29 -5.72
N ALA A 118 7.38 13.04 -6.96
CA ALA A 118 7.99 11.78 -7.39
C ALA A 118 9.45 12.08 -7.78
N VAL A 119 10.38 11.65 -6.92
CA VAL A 119 11.80 12.04 -6.96
C VAL A 119 11.91 13.58 -6.95
N GLU A 120 12.22 14.22 -8.06
CA GLU A 120 12.37 15.68 -8.21
C GLU A 120 11.18 16.34 -8.93
N ALA A 121 10.29 15.53 -9.51
CA ALA A 121 9.15 16.03 -10.27
C ALA A 121 7.94 16.33 -9.37
N SER A 122 7.55 17.60 -9.31
CA SER A 122 6.33 18.01 -8.61
C SER A 122 5.06 17.47 -9.32
N GLU A 123 3.97 17.38 -8.58
CA GLU A 123 2.67 16.94 -9.11
C GLU A 123 2.24 17.74 -10.35
N ALA A 124 2.46 19.06 -10.35
CA ALA A 124 2.12 19.93 -11.48
C ALA A 124 2.86 19.61 -12.79
N LYS A 125 4.03 18.95 -12.70
CA LYS A 125 4.80 18.51 -13.88
C LYS A 125 4.39 17.12 -14.38
N ARG A 126 3.60 16.37 -13.60
CA ARG A 126 3.27 14.97 -13.86
C ARG A 126 1.80 14.75 -14.18
N LYS A 127 0.92 15.65 -13.74
CA LYS A 127 -0.53 15.50 -13.89
C LYS A 127 -1.10 16.65 -14.73
N VAL A 128 -2.10 16.32 -15.51
CA VAL A 128 -2.90 17.32 -16.23
C VAL A 128 -3.65 18.20 -15.24
N GLU A 129 -3.96 19.42 -15.66
CA GLU A 129 -4.78 20.33 -14.88
C GLU A 129 -6.11 19.66 -14.50
N ASN A 130 -6.56 19.88 -13.26
CA ASN A 130 -7.78 19.26 -12.72
C ASN A 130 -7.75 17.72 -12.58
N TYR A 131 -6.59 17.09 -12.60
CA TYR A 131 -6.46 15.66 -12.30
C TYR A 131 -7.05 15.34 -10.92
N ASN A 132 -7.99 14.41 -10.86
CA ASN A 132 -8.70 14.11 -9.62
C ASN A 132 -8.85 12.60 -9.38
N PHE A 133 -8.07 12.08 -8.48
CA PHE A 133 -8.11 10.67 -8.07
C PHE A 133 -9.49 10.22 -7.60
N GLN A 134 -10.25 11.08 -6.89
CA GLN A 134 -11.58 10.71 -6.41
C GLN A 134 -12.54 10.44 -7.56
N ASN A 135 -12.49 11.23 -8.63
CA ASN A 135 -13.34 11.03 -9.80
C ASN A 135 -12.98 9.71 -10.49
N ILE A 136 -11.71 9.43 -10.65
CA ILE A 136 -11.22 8.22 -11.31
C ILE A 136 -11.59 6.97 -10.49
N PHE A 137 -11.20 6.93 -9.22
CA PHE A 137 -11.32 5.72 -8.42
C PHE A 137 -12.71 5.47 -7.89
N LYS A 138 -13.38 6.50 -7.39
CA LYS A 138 -14.72 6.35 -6.80
C LYS A 138 -15.80 6.28 -7.85
N LYS A 139 -15.77 7.16 -8.86
CA LYS A 139 -16.81 7.21 -9.91
C LYS A 139 -16.53 6.26 -11.07
N GLY A 140 -15.26 6.22 -11.53
CA GLY A 140 -14.86 5.39 -12.68
C GLY A 140 -14.69 3.92 -12.33
N LEU A 141 -13.96 3.61 -11.25
CA LEU A 141 -13.59 2.24 -10.87
C LEU A 141 -14.36 1.69 -9.66
N ASN A 142 -15.36 2.41 -9.16
CA ASN A 142 -16.26 1.99 -8.07
C ASN A 142 -15.52 1.55 -6.77
N ALA A 143 -14.35 2.12 -6.50
CA ALA A 143 -13.60 1.89 -5.27
C ALA A 143 -14.15 2.74 -4.11
N GLU A 144 -14.01 2.26 -2.87
CA GLU A 144 -14.17 3.11 -1.69
C GLU A 144 -12.96 4.02 -1.57
N TYR A 145 -13.15 5.34 -1.73
CA TYR A 145 -12.08 6.33 -1.72
C TYR A 145 -12.29 7.34 -0.59
N LEU A 146 -11.24 7.54 0.21
CA LEU A 146 -11.16 8.58 1.24
C LEU A 146 -9.83 9.32 1.10
N ARG A 147 -9.87 10.65 1.19
CA ARG A 147 -8.68 11.51 1.24
C ARG A 147 -8.62 12.19 2.60
N VAL A 148 -7.44 12.21 3.21
CA VAL A 148 -7.24 12.61 4.60
C VAL A 148 -5.89 13.30 4.73
N ASP A 149 -5.80 14.28 5.64
CA ASP A 149 -4.52 14.83 6.09
C ASP A 149 -3.70 13.72 6.77
N GLY A 150 -2.62 13.30 6.13
CA GLY A 150 -1.74 12.22 6.58
C GLY A 150 -0.91 12.58 7.82
N ASN A 151 -0.80 13.86 8.16
CA ASN A 151 -0.09 14.35 9.34
C ASN A 151 -0.98 14.39 10.59
N ASP A 152 -2.30 14.19 10.45
CA ASP A 152 -3.24 14.09 11.56
C ASP A 152 -3.48 12.61 11.93
N PHE A 153 -2.77 12.14 12.97
CA PHE A 153 -2.86 10.76 13.44
C PHE A 153 -4.31 10.32 13.73
N THR A 154 -5.09 11.17 14.38
CA THR A 154 -6.47 10.83 14.75
C THR A 154 -7.33 10.62 13.51
N LYS A 155 -7.26 11.53 12.54
CA LYS A 155 -7.98 11.41 11.27
C LYS A 155 -7.55 10.17 10.49
N VAL A 156 -6.25 9.89 10.42
CA VAL A 156 -5.72 8.68 9.75
C VAL A 156 -6.27 7.42 10.41
N TYR A 157 -6.22 7.33 11.75
CA TYR A 157 -6.72 6.18 12.50
C TYR A 157 -8.22 5.94 12.26
N GLU A 158 -9.04 6.98 12.44
CA GLU A 158 -10.50 6.88 12.30
C GLU A 158 -10.92 6.51 10.87
N ASN A 159 -10.30 7.15 9.86
CA ASN A 159 -10.62 6.89 8.47
C ASN A 159 -10.10 5.53 7.99
N THR A 160 -8.97 5.06 8.52
CA THR A 160 -8.50 3.69 8.28
C THR A 160 -9.49 2.66 8.83
N LYS A 161 -10.00 2.86 10.04
CA LYS A 161 -11.04 2.01 10.62
C LYS A 161 -12.33 2.03 9.80
N LYS A 162 -12.75 3.21 9.36
CA LYS A 162 -13.95 3.41 8.53
C LYS A 162 -13.84 2.70 7.17
N ILE A 163 -12.73 2.89 6.46
CA ILE A 163 -12.55 2.28 5.13
C ILE A 163 -12.38 0.76 5.23
N LYS A 164 -11.64 0.28 6.24
CA LYS A 164 -11.55 -1.16 6.53
C LYS A 164 -12.92 -1.81 6.68
N ASN A 165 -13.80 -1.20 7.49
CA ASN A 165 -15.15 -1.72 7.72
C ASN A 165 -15.98 -1.74 6.42
N LYS A 166 -15.85 -0.72 5.58
CA LYS A 166 -16.51 -0.66 4.27
C LYS A 166 -16.02 -1.76 3.32
N ILE A 167 -14.70 -2.00 3.27
CA ILE A 167 -14.11 -3.08 2.47
C ILE A 167 -14.72 -4.43 2.87
N LEU A 168 -14.74 -4.71 4.18
CA LEU A 168 -15.27 -5.98 4.70
C LEU A 168 -16.78 -6.15 4.53
N LYS A 169 -17.55 -5.05 4.62
CA LYS A 169 -19.01 -5.05 4.47
C LYS A 169 -19.46 -5.13 3.02
N ASN A 170 -18.81 -4.35 2.15
CA ASN A 170 -19.29 -4.12 0.78
C ASN A 170 -18.55 -4.99 -0.25
N ASN A 171 -17.53 -5.74 0.17
CA ASN A 171 -16.63 -6.48 -0.73
C ASN A 171 -16.07 -5.58 -1.87
N LYS A 172 -15.64 -4.38 -1.52
CA LYS A 172 -15.05 -3.42 -2.44
C LYS A 172 -13.60 -3.17 -2.09
N ILE A 173 -12.79 -2.87 -3.10
CA ILE A 173 -11.45 -2.34 -2.87
C ILE A 173 -11.54 -0.97 -2.19
N GLY A 174 -10.61 -0.68 -1.27
CA GLY A 174 -10.48 0.63 -0.63
C GLY A 174 -9.21 1.35 -1.04
N ILE A 175 -9.30 2.66 -1.14
CA ILE A 175 -8.17 3.56 -1.36
C ILE A 175 -8.21 4.64 -0.29
N LEU A 176 -7.18 4.69 0.55
CA LEU A 176 -6.95 5.74 1.53
C LEU A 176 -5.81 6.63 1.02
N HIS A 177 -6.14 7.87 0.68
CA HIS A 177 -5.20 8.84 0.16
C HIS A 177 -4.79 9.80 1.29
N LEU A 178 -3.52 9.79 1.63
CA LEU A 178 -2.94 10.59 2.71
C LEU A 178 -2.15 11.73 2.09
N ASP A 179 -2.55 12.97 2.39
CA ASP A 179 -1.76 14.15 2.09
C ASP A 179 -0.68 14.31 3.16
N CYS A 180 0.62 14.20 2.78
CA CYS A 180 1.78 14.21 3.67
C CYS A 180 2.65 15.46 3.48
#